data_5e499c0e8f190d2739b64db8e139ccb6
#
_entry.id   5e499c0e8f190d2739b64db8e139ccb6
#
_cell.length_a   1.000
_cell.length_b   1.000
_cell.length_c   1.000
_cell.angle_alpha   90.00
_cell.angle_beta   90.00
_cell.angle_gamma   90.00
#
_symmetry.space_group_name_H-M   'P 1'
#
loop_
_entity.id
_entity.type
_entity.pdbx_description
1 polymer ?
#
loop_
_entity_poly.entity_id
_entity_poly.type
_entity_poly.pdbx_seq_one_letter_code
_entity_poly.pdbx_strand_id
1 'polypeptide(L)'
;MEPVRTCVGCRARASRSDLLRVVAQDGALVIDERAVLPGRGAWVHPEPECLDKALRRRAFARALRVSAPLDAQTIEKRLNGYGNKVNGSK
;
A
#
# COMPACT_ATOMS: atom_id res chain seq x y z
N MET A 1 -10.32 -4.06 -20.83
CA MET A 1 -9.43 -4.96 -20.08
C MET A 1 -8.58 -4.17 -19.12
N GLU A 2 -8.55 -4.59 -17.87
CA GLU A 2 -7.80 -3.84 -16.88
C GLU A 2 -6.37 -4.32 -16.78
N PRO A 3 -5.44 -3.39 -16.54
CA PRO A 3 -4.07 -3.79 -16.31
C PRO A 3 -3.95 -4.65 -15.06
N VAL A 4 -3.00 -5.54 -15.07
CA VAL A 4 -2.70 -6.40 -13.93
C VAL A 4 -1.49 -5.82 -13.21
N ARG A 5 -1.54 -5.81 -11.88
CA ARG A 5 -0.45 -5.33 -11.05
C ARG A 5 -0.11 -6.40 -10.01
N THR A 6 1.02 -6.25 -9.38
CA THR A 6 1.45 -7.19 -8.35
C THR A 6 1.36 -6.52 -6.99
N CYS A 7 0.69 -7.18 -6.04
CA CYS A 7 0.62 -6.70 -4.67
C CYS A 7 2.02 -6.80 -4.05
N VAL A 8 2.53 -5.70 -3.51
CA VAL A 8 3.87 -5.71 -2.93
C VAL A 8 3.94 -6.47 -1.61
N GLY A 9 2.79 -6.77 -1.03
CA GLY A 9 2.75 -7.53 0.21
C GLY A 9 2.75 -9.03 -0.04
N CYS A 10 1.71 -9.53 -0.68
CA CYS A 10 1.58 -10.98 -0.89
C CYS A 10 2.19 -11.45 -2.20
N ARG A 11 2.56 -10.53 -3.08
CA ARG A 11 3.19 -10.82 -4.36
C ARG A 11 2.27 -11.51 -5.36
N ALA A 12 0.99 -11.56 -5.08
CA ALA A 12 0.03 -12.10 -6.03
C ALA A 12 -0.33 -11.04 -7.06
N ARG A 13 -0.65 -11.49 -8.24
CA ARG A 13 -1.09 -10.60 -9.31
C ARG A 13 -2.59 -10.44 -9.24
N ALA A 14 -3.06 -9.24 -9.50
CA ALA A 14 -4.48 -8.96 -9.43
C ALA A 14 -4.81 -7.79 -10.35
N SER A 15 -6.09 -7.66 -10.63
CA SER A 15 -6.58 -6.54 -11.38
C SER A 15 -6.30 -5.23 -10.65
N ARG A 16 -5.98 -4.21 -11.40
CA ARG A 16 -5.71 -2.89 -10.81
C ARG A 16 -6.84 -2.43 -9.90
N SER A 17 -8.07 -2.74 -10.26
CA SER A 17 -9.22 -2.31 -9.45
C SER A 17 -9.33 -3.05 -8.12
N ASP A 18 -8.64 -4.17 -7.98
CA ASP A 18 -8.63 -4.91 -6.71
C ASP A 18 -7.52 -4.46 -5.77
N LEU A 19 -6.71 -3.53 -6.20
CA LEU A 19 -5.54 -3.09 -5.44
C LEU A 19 -5.63 -1.60 -5.16
N LEU A 20 -4.91 -1.17 -4.13
CA LEU A 20 -4.74 0.25 -3.86
C LEU A 20 -3.39 0.70 -4.37
N ARG A 21 -3.37 1.88 -4.98
CA ARG A 21 -2.12 2.48 -5.39
C ARG A 21 -1.57 3.32 -4.26
N VAL A 22 -0.30 3.13 -3.95
CA VAL A 22 0.37 3.86 -2.88
C VAL A 22 1.53 4.63 -3.48
N VAL A 23 1.65 5.89 -3.11
CA VAL A 23 2.76 6.73 -3.56
C VAL A 23 3.44 7.34 -2.34
N ALA A 24 4.66 7.84 -2.54
CA ALA A 24 5.39 8.54 -1.50
C ALA A 24 5.25 10.03 -1.74
N GLN A 25 4.81 10.76 -0.71
CA GLN A 25 4.71 12.21 -0.76
C GLN A 25 5.23 12.78 0.55
N ASP A 26 6.19 13.68 0.46
CA ASP A 26 6.74 14.36 1.63
C ASP A 26 7.19 13.39 2.73
N GLY A 27 7.79 12.28 2.31
CA GLY A 27 8.30 11.29 3.25
C GLY A 27 7.26 10.37 3.84
N ALA A 28 6.03 10.40 3.35
CA ALA A 28 4.96 9.56 3.86
C ALA A 28 4.34 8.72 2.76
N LEU A 29 3.79 7.57 3.13
CA LEU A 29 3.04 6.74 2.21
C LEU A 29 1.60 7.23 2.17
N VAL A 30 1.11 7.48 0.98
CA VAL A 30 -0.22 8.03 0.75
C VAL A 30 -0.98 7.12 -0.20
N ILE A 31 -2.25 6.85 0.11
CA ILE A 31 -3.10 6.06 -0.80
C ILE A 31 -3.65 7.00 -1.86
N ASP A 32 -3.38 6.64 -3.11
CA ASP A 32 -3.85 7.40 -4.27
C ASP A 32 -5.02 6.65 -4.88
N GLU A 33 -6.21 6.89 -4.35
CA GLU A 33 -7.39 6.14 -4.74
C GLU A 33 -7.77 6.35 -6.19
N ARG A 34 -7.51 7.51 -6.72
CA ARG A 34 -7.86 7.81 -8.10
C ARG A 34 -6.74 7.57 -9.08
N ALA A 35 -5.58 7.18 -8.57
CA ALA A 35 -4.40 6.94 -9.40
C ALA A 35 -4.04 8.15 -10.24
N VAL A 36 -4.12 9.34 -9.65
CA VAL A 36 -3.84 10.58 -10.35
C VAL A 36 -2.59 11.29 -9.86
N LEU A 37 -2.05 10.88 -8.71
CA LEU A 37 -0.86 11.54 -8.19
C LEU A 37 0.36 11.17 -9.02
N PRO A 38 1.27 12.12 -9.21
CA PRO A 38 2.44 11.86 -10.03
C PRO A 38 3.43 10.95 -9.33
N GLY A 39 4.32 10.38 -10.13
CA GLY A 39 5.40 9.59 -9.60
C GLY A 39 5.14 8.11 -9.67
N ARG A 40 6.08 7.37 -9.09
CA ARG A 40 6.04 5.91 -9.10
C ARG A 40 5.04 5.42 -8.05
N GLY A 41 4.26 4.44 -8.40
CA GLY A 41 3.28 3.86 -7.48
C GLY A 41 3.59 2.43 -7.13
N ALA A 42 3.15 2.03 -5.95
CA ALA A 42 3.20 0.64 -5.52
C ALA A 42 1.77 0.18 -5.31
N TRP A 43 1.50 -1.10 -5.55
CA TRP A 43 0.15 -1.63 -5.48
C TRP A 43 0.06 -2.64 -4.36
N VAL A 44 -1.03 -2.61 -3.60
CA VAL A 44 -1.21 -3.49 -2.47
C VAL A 44 -2.70 -3.78 -2.30
N HIS A 45 -3.03 -4.99 -1.89
CA HIS A 45 -4.42 -5.32 -1.57
C HIS A 45 -4.88 -4.48 -0.38
N PRO A 46 -6.16 -4.08 -0.35
CA PRO A 46 -6.68 -3.32 0.79
C PRO A 46 -6.92 -4.23 1.99
N GLU A 47 -5.85 -4.87 2.44
CA GLU A 47 -5.89 -5.82 3.54
C GLU A 47 -4.74 -5.54 4.49
N PRO A 48 -5.02 -5.55 5.80
CA PRO A 48 -3.94 -5.31 6.77
C PRO A 48 -2.79 -6.30 6.66
N GLU A 49 -3.08 -7.55 6.31
CA GLU A 49 -2.03 -8.56 6.15
C GLU A 49 -1.05 -8.21 5.05
N CYS A 50 -1.58 -7.76 3.92
CA CYS A 50 -0.72 -7.40 2.80
C CYS A 50 0.11 -6.18 3.14
N LEU A 51 -0.49 -5.21 3.82
CA LEU A 51 0.24 -4.03 4.26
C LEU A 51 1.36 -4.41 5.22
N ASP A 52 1.05 -5.26 6.19
CA ASP A 52 2.03 -5.69 7.18
C ASP A 52 3.23 -6.35 6.52
N LYS A 53 2.96 -7.26 5.58
CA LYS A 53 4.04 -7.93 4.86
C LYS A 53 4.88 -6.96 4.06
N ALA A 54 4.22 -5.99 3.42
CA ALA A 54 4.94 -5.00 2.63
C ALA A 54 5.84 -4.14 3.51
N LEU A 55 5.36 -3.76 4.67
CA LEU A 55 6.15 -2.93 5.58
C LEU A 55 7.35 -3.70 6.15
N ARG A 56 7.14 -4.96 6.51
CA ARG A 56 8.22 -5.78 7.05
C ARG A 56 9.35 -5.99 6.06
N ARG A 57 9.01 -6.10 4.79
CA ARG A 57 10.00 -6.34 3.75
C ARG A 57 10.51 -5.06 3.13
N ARG A 58 10.04 -3.91 3.60
CA ARG A 58 10.37 -2.62 3.01
C ARG A 58 10.03 -2.60 1.52
N ALA A 59 8.94 -3.28 1.17
CA ALA A 59 8.57 -3.42 -0.23
C ALA A 59 8.16 -2.08 -0.83
N PHE A 60 7.55 -1.19 -0.05
CA PHE A 60 7.19 0.12 -0.55
C PHE A 60 8.43 0.94 -0.90
N ALA A 61 9.42 0.93 -0.01
CA ALA A 61 10.63 1.70 -0.27
C ALA A 61 11.33 1.22 -1.54
N ARG A 62 11.38 -0.08 -1.73
CA ARG A 62 11.98 -0.64 -2.94
C ARG A 62 11.18 -0.31 -4.19
N ALA A 63 9.87 -0.50 -4.13
CA ALA A 63 9.01 -0.24 -5.27
C ALA A 63 9.01 1.22 -5.66
N LEU A 64 9.07 2.10 -4.68
CA LEU A 64 9.04 3.54 -4.90
C LEU A 64 10.45 4.13 -5.05
N ARG A 65 11.46 3.30 -4.87
CA ARG A 65 12.86 3.70 -5.02
C ARG A 65 13.23 4.84 -4.09
N VAL A 66 12.83 4.70 -2.84
CA VAL A 66 13.13 5.68 -1.81
C VAL A 66 14.06 5.04 -0.80
N SER A 67 15.19 5.68 -0.50
CA SER A 67 16.15 5.13 0.45
C SER A 67 15.88 5.55 1.87
N ALA A 68 15.13 6.62 2.08
CA ALA A 68 14.81 7.11 3.42
C ALA A 68 13.60 6.36 3.97
N PRO A 69 13.46 6.29 5.31
CA PRO A 69 12.26 5.71 5.89
C PRO A 69 11.01 6.47 5.48
N LEU A 70 9.92 5.75 5.30
CA LEU A 70 8.65 6.33 4.92
C LEU A 70 7.66 6.16 6.06
N ASP A 71 6.93 7.24 6.37
CA ASP A 71 5.91 7.21 7.40
C ASP A 71 4.68 6.48 6.87
N ALA A 72 4.30 5.39 7.53
CA ALA A 72 3.19 4.57 7.10
C ALA A 72 1.95 4.74 7.97
N GLN A 73 1.94 5.69 8.89
CA GLN A 73 0.82 5.84 9.82
C GLN A 73 -0.52 6.03 9.12
N THR A 74 -0.57 6.88 8.13
CA THR A 74 -1.81 7.17 7.44
C THR A 74 -2.36 5.93 6.75
N ILE A 75 -1.49 5.20 6.08
CA ILE A 75 -1.93 4.03 5.35
C ILE A 75 -2.29 2.89 6.30
N GLU A 76 -1.59 2.77 7.42
CA GLU A 76 -1.94 1.77 8.42
C GLU A 76 -3.33 2.01 9.00
N LYS A 77 -3.63 3.24 9.33
CA LYS A 77 -4.95 3.59 9.84
C LYS A 77 -6.03 3.30 8.82
N ARG A 78 -5.75 3.62 7.57
CA ARG A 78 -6.72 3.42 6.51
C ARG A 78 -7.03 1.94 6.29
N LEU A 79 -6.00 1.12 6.21
CA LEU A 79 -6.18 -0.29 5.93
C LEU A 79 -6.72 -1.05 7.13
N ASN A 80 -6.38 -0.63 8.33
CA ASN A 80 -6.96 -1.23 9.53
C ASN A 80 -8.46 -0.97 9.58
N GLY A 81 -8.90 0.15 9.05
CA GLY A 81 -10.30 0.46 8.98
C GLY A 81 -11.08 -0.45 8.03
N TYR A 82 -10.42 -0.97 7.02
CA TYR A 82 -11.06 -1.93 6.14
C TYR A 82 -11.23 -3.30 6.80
N GLY A 83 -10.26 -3.65 7.58
CA GLY A 83 -10.20 -4.99 8.11
C GLY A 83 -10.90 -5.17 9.38
N ASN A 84 -11.01 -4.38 10.01
CA ASN A 84 -11.43 -4.76 11.18
C ASN A 84 -11.91 -4.04 12.24
N LYS A 85 -12.07 -4.24 12.51
CA LYS A 85 -12.41 -3.90 13.25
C LYS A 85 -12.09 -4.12 14.45
N VAL A 86 -11.90 -4.06 14.99
CA VAL A 86 -11.70 -4.34 15.88
C VAL A 86 -10.89 -4.56 16.60
N ASN A 87 -10.53 -4.55 16.82
CA ASN A 87 -9.84 -4.80 17.34
C ASN A 87 -9.34 -4.64 17.97
N GLY A 88 -9.39 -4.61 18.19
CA GLY A 88 -8.95 -4.51 18.72
C GLY A 88 -8.51 -4.42 19.51
N SER A 89 -8.44 -4.30 19.70
CA SER A 89 -8.06 -4.26 20.34
C SER A 89 -7.61 -4.34 20.98
N LYS A 90 -7.42 -4.26 21.22
CA LYS A 90 -7.06 -4.36 21.83
C LYS A 90 -6.95 -4.38 22.19
#